data_c15aee7edf05744022413f11f30604d8
#
_entry.id   c15aee7edf05744022413f11f30604d8
#
_cell.length_a   1.000
_cell.length_b   1.000
_cell.length_c   1.000
_cell.angle_alpha   90.00
_cell.angle_beta   90.00
_cell.angle_gamma   90.00
#
_symmetry.space_group_name_H-M   'P 1'
#
loop_
_entity.id
_entity.type
_entity.pdbx_description
1 polymer ?
#
loop_
_entity_poly.entity_id
_entity_poly.type
_entity_poly.pdbx_seq_one_letter_code
_entity_poly.pdbx_strand_id
1 'polypeptide(L)'
;VGNVPVKIGMLVLLAGVAALLKYALDQGMLTLPIELRLAGIAAAALAGLVFGWRQREDKRAFALAVQGGAIGVLLLTVFAAFKLYGLIEAGPAFGLSVVLIAGVGVLAVAQNSKTLAVLGILAGFMAPIWLSTGSGNHVALFSYYAVLNAAILAIAWWRPWRVLNLLGFVFTFGIGTAWGVLQYSAD
;
A
#
# COMPACT_ATOMS: atom_id res chain seq x y z
N VAL A 1 19.87 18.24 15.15
CA VAL A 1 20.08 18.96 13.89
C VAL A 1 20.43 17.89 12.85
N GLY A 2 19.47 17.51 11.99
CA GLY A 2 19.68 16.46 10.98
C GLY A 2 20.72 16.90 9.96
N ASN A 3 21.72 16.07 9.70
CA ASN A 3 22.79 16.30 8.73
C ASN A 3 22.19 16.48 7.31
N VAL A 4 21.90 17.72 6.93
CA VAL A 4 21.39 18.10 5.60
C VAL A 4 22.27 17.52 4.47
N PRO A 5 23.63 17.55 4.58
CA PRO A 5 24.50 16.95 3.57
C PRO A 5 24.25 15.45 3.37
N VAL A 6 23.97 14.69 4.43
CA VAL A 6 23.69 13.26 4.34
C VAL A 6 22.36 12.98 3.60
N LYS A 7 21.34 13.80 3.85
CA LYS A 7 20.05 13.68 3.15
C LYS A 7 20.19 14.01 1.67
N ILE A 8 20.93 15.07 1.34
CA ILE A 8 21.21 15.44 -0.05
C ILE A 8 22.03 14.35 -0.74
N GLY A 9 23.09 13.85 -0.10
CA GLY A 9 23.90 12.76 -0.64
C GLY A 9 23.09 11.50 -0.91
N MET A 10 22.16 11.16 -0.04
CA MET A 10 21.27 10.00 -0.22
C MET A 10 20.29 10.20 -1.39
N LEU A 11 19.75 11.41 -1.57
CA LEU A 11 18.89 11.74 -2.71
C LEU A 11 19.68 11.69 -4.03
N VAL A 12 20.89 12.24 -4.05
CA VAL A 12 21.78 12.19 -5.23
C VAL A 12 22.16 10.75 -5.58
N LEU A 13 22.46 9.93 -4.59
CA LEU A 13 22.78 8.52 -4.78
C LEU A 13 21.57 7.75 -5.33
N LEU A 14 20.37 7.97 -4.79
CA LEU A 14 19.14 7.35 -5.28
C LEU A 14 18.83 7.79 -6.72
N ALA A 15 18.99 9.08 -7.02
CA ALA A 15 18.81 9.60 -8.38
C ALA A 15 19.85 9.01 -9.34
N GLY A 16 21.12 8.88 -8.92
CA GLY A 16 22.18 8.26 -9.69
C GLY A 16 21.94 6.78 -10.00
N VAL A 17 21.50 6.02 -8.99
CA VAL A 17 21.11 4.61 -9.18
C VAL A 17 19.91 4.48 -10.11
N ALA A 18 18.89 5.32 -9.95
CA ALA A 18 17.74 5.34 -10.84
C ALA A 18 18.10 5.67 -12.29
N ALA A 19 18.99 6.67 -12.49
CA ALA A 19 19.50 7.05 -13.82
C ALA A 19 20.33 5.93 -14.47
N LEU A 20 21.20 5.27 -13.71
CA LEU A 20 21.97 4.11 -14.18
C LEU A 20 21.08 2.93 -14.56
N LEU A 21 20.08 2.63 -13.75
CA LEU A 21 19.10 1.58 -14.06
C LEU A 21 18.32 1.92 -15.33
N LYS A 22 17.87 3.17 -15.46
CA LYS A 22 17.20 3.63 -16.67
C LYS A 22 18.10 3.50 -17.89
N TYR A 23 19.34 3.95 -17.81
CA TYR A 23 20.32 3.84 -18.89
C TYR A 23 20.57 2.39 -19.29
N ALA A 24 20.75 1.48 -18.33
CA ALA A 24 20.94 0.05 -18.59
C ALA A 24 19.70 -0.60 -19.24
N LEU A 25 18.50 -0.13 -18.91
CA LEU A 25 17.25 -0.56 -19.54
C LEU A 25 17.12 -0.02 -20.97
N ASP A 26 17.43 1.26 -21.18
CA ASP A 26 17.34 1.92 -22.50
C ASP A 26 18.37 1.35 -23.48
N GLN A 27 19.53 0.89 -23.00
CA GLN A 27 20.58 0.23 -23.80
C GLN A 27 20.31 -1.25 -24.06
N GLY A 28 19.18 -1.80 -23.58
CA GLY A 28 18.87 -3.22 -23.76
C GLY A 28 19.80 -4.18 -23.03
N MET A 29 20.64 -3.67 -22.11
CA MET A 29 21.54 -4.51 -21.31
C MET A 29 20.80 -5.40 -20.31
N LEU A 30 19.55 -5.02 -19.97
CA LEU A 30 18.67 -5.76 -19.08
C LEU A 30 17.37 -6.09 -19.82
N THR A 31 17.40 -7.10 -20.68
CA THR A 31 16.21 -7.68 -21.33
C THR A 31 15.46 -8.60 -20.39
N LEU A 32 15.25 -8.13 -19.15
CA LEU A 32 14.49 -8.90 -18.18
C LEU A 32 12.99 -8.85 -18.54
N PRO A 33 12.31 -9.98 -18.59
CA PRO A 33 10.86 -10.04 -18.69
C PRO A 33 10.22 -9.18 -17.60
N ILE A 34 9.05 -8.61 -17.90
CA ILE A 34 8.37 -7.69 -16.96
C ILE A 34 8.05 -8.36 -15.62
N GLU A 35 7.79 -9.66 -15.64
CA GLU A 35 7.56 -10.48 -14.46
C GLU A 35 8.75 -10.46 -13.50
N LEU A 36 9.97 -10.61 -14.03
CA LEU A 36 11.19 -10.57 -13.23
C LEU A 36 11.50 -9.18 -12.71
N ARG A 37 11.16 -8.12 -13.46
CA ARG A 37 11.29 -6.74 -12.98
C ARG A 37 10.35 -6.48 -11.80
N LEU A 38 9.08 -6.85 -11.92
CA LEU A 38 8.10 -6.70 -10.84
C LEU A 38 8.46 -7.57 -9.63
N ALA A 39 8.90 -8.81 -9.85
CA ALA A 39 9.39 -9.68 -8.78
C ALA A 39 10.61 -9.08 -8.06
N GLY A 40 11.55 -8.50 -8.79
CA GLY A 40 12.72 -7.80 -8.22
C GLY A 40 12.32 -6.58 -7.38
N ILE A 41 11.37 -5.77 -7.86
CA ILE A 41 10.83 -4.62 -7.12
C ILE A 41 10.13 -5.10 -5.84
N ALA A 42 9.31 -6.14 -5.92
CA ALA A 42 8.65 -6.73 -4.76
C ALA A 42 9.66 -7.28 -3.75
N ALA A 43 10.68 -7.99 -4.19
CA ALA A 43 11.75 -8.52 -3.34
C ALA A 43 12.53 -7.40 -2.63
N ALA A 44 12.88 -6.32 -3.34
CA ALA A 44 13.53 -5.15 -2.76
C ALA A 44 12.64 -4.45 -1.72
N ALA A 45 11.34 -4.34 -1.99
CA ALA A 45 10.40 -3.77 -1.04
C ALA A 45 10.23 -4.65 0.21
N LEU A 46 10.18 -5.98 0.07
CA LEU A 46 10.17 -6.91 1.20
C LEU A 46 11.46 -6.80 2.02
N ALA A 47 12.62 -6.70 1.37
CA ALA A 47 13.88 -6.45 2.06
C ALA A 47 13.87 -5.11 2.82
N GLY A 48 13.25 -4.07 2.24
CA GLY A 48 13.02 -2.79 2.90
C GLY A 48 12.13 -2.90 4.15
N LEU A 49 11.09 -3.73 4.12
CA LEU A 49 10.25 -4.01 5.30
C LEU A 49 11.06 -4.66 6.43
N VAL A 50 11.85 -5.69 6.09
CA VAL A 50 12.71 -6.37 7.07
C VAL A 50 13.77 -5.42 7.64
N PHE A 51 14.39 -4.63 6.78
CA PHE A 51 15.37 -3.63 7.20
C PHE A 51 14.75 -2.57 8.11
N GLY A 52 13.60 -2.01 7.74
CA GLY A 52 12.87 -1.08 8.58
C GLY A 52 12.47 -1.70 9.93
N TRP A 53 12.05 -2.97 9.94
CA TRP A 53 11.75 -3.67 11.18
C TRP A 53 12.96 -3.79 12.10
N ARG A 54 14.14 -4.08 11.55
CA ARG A 54 15.40 -4.16 12.34
C ARG A 54 15.82 -2.81 12.94
N GLN A 55 15.51 -1.71 12.25
CA GLN A 55 15.88 -0.35 12.68
C GLN A 55 14.82 0.32 13.58
N ARG A 56 13.73 -0.36 13.94
CA ARG A 56 12.57 0.23 14.63
C ARG A 56 12.88 0.80 16.02
N GLU A 57 13.89 0.24 16.70
CA GLU A 57 14.28 0.64 18.05
C GLU A 57 15.25 1.82 18.03
N ASP A 58 16.24 1.78 17.15
CA ASP A 58 17.30 2.79 17.07
C ASP A 58 16.87 4.05 16.31
N LYS A 59 16.16 3.89 15.19
CA LYS A 59 15.81 4.99 14.27
C LYS A 59 14.34 4.92 13.86
N ARG A 60 13.45 5.05 14.84
CA ARG A 60 12.01 4.83 14.67
C ARG A 60 11.38 5.59 13.49
N ALA A 61 11.64 6.90 13.38
CA ALA A 61 11.06 7.71 12.30
C ALA A 61 11.52 7.25 10.91
N PHE A 62 12.80 6.91 10.79
CA PHE A 62 13.37 6.36 9.56
C PHE A 62 12.80 4.98 9.25
N ALA A 63 12.71 4.09 10.24
CA ALA A 63 12.15 2.76 10.11
C ALA A 63 10.69 2.80 9.60
N LEU A 64 9.86 3.66 10.19
CA LEU A 64 8.47 3.85 9.77
C LEU A 64 8.35 4.41 8.34
N ALA A 65 9.22 5.33 7.95
CA ALA A 65 9.25 5.86 6.58
C ALA A 65 9.63 4.79 5.56
N VAL A 66 10.66 3.99 5.86
CA VAL A 66 11.09 2.87 4.99
C VAL A 66 10.00 1.83 4.87
N GLN A 67 9.36 1.44 5.97
CA GLN A 67 8.27 0.45 5.94
C GLN A 67 7.06 0.97 5.19
N GLY A 68 6.63 2.22 5.43
CA GLY A 68 5.52 2.84 4.71
C GLY A 68 5.79 2.93 3.21
N GLY A 69 7.00 3.34 2.82
CA GLY A 69 7.44 3.36 1.43
C GLY A 69 7.47 1.97 0.78
N ALA A 70 8.02 0.98 1.48
CA ALA A 70 8.07 -0.39 1.00
C ALA A 70 6.67 -0.99 0.77
N ILE A 71 5.73 -0.72 1.68
CA ILE A 71 4.33 -1.14 1.52
C ILE A 71 3.68 -0.45 0.31
N GLY A 72 3.91 0.86 0.16
CA GLY A 72 3.43 1.59 -1.01
C GLY A 72 3.95 0.98 -2.32
N VAL A 73 5.24 0.65 -2.37
CA VAL A 73 5.86 -0.03 -3.53
C VAL A 73 5.22 -1.39 -3.78
N LEU A 74 4.97 -2.21 -2.74
CA LEU A 74 4.31 -3.51 -2.91
C LEU A 74 2.89 -3.37 -3.46
N LEU A 75 2.09 -2.44 -2.95
CA LEU A 75 0.74 -2.18 -3.45
C LEU A 75 0.76 -1.68 -4.90
N LEU A 76 1.69 -0.78 -5.25
CA LEU A 76 1.87 -0.33 -6.63
C LEU A 76 2.34 -1.46 -7.55
N THR A 77 3.15 -2.40 -7.05
CA THR A 77 3.59 -3.58 -7.82
C THR A 77 2.42 -4.51 -8.11
N VAL A 78 1.54 -4.76 -7.13
CA VAL A 78 0.30 -5.53 -7.33
C VAL A 78 -0.61 -4.83 -8.33
N PHE A 79 -0.79 -3.51 -8.19
CA PHE A 79 -1.58 -2.73 -9.14
C PHE A 79 -1.00 -2.80 -10.56
N ALA A 80 0.31 -2.65 -10.72
CA ALA A 80 0.96 -2.73 -12.02
C ALA A 80 0.82 -4.12 -12.64
N ALA A 81 1.05 -5.18 -11.85
CA ALA A 81 0.90 -6.56 -12.31
C ALA A 81 -0.53 -6.85 -12.80
N PHE A 82 -1.54 -6.31 -12.11
CA PHE A 82 -2.95 -6.50 -12.48
C PHE A 82 -3.37 -5.57 -13.63
N LYS A 83 -3.26 -4.23 -13.42
CA LYS A 83 -3.93 -3.23 -14.28
C LYS A 83 -3.10 -2.83 -15.50
N LEU A 84 -1.76 -2.74 -15.36
CA LEU A 84 -0.89 -2.27 -16.43
C LEU A 84 -0.39 -3.40 -17.32
N TYR A 85 -0.09 -4.54 -16.72
CA TYR A 85 0.56 -5.65 -17.45
C TYR A 85 -0.32 -6.89 -17.60
N GLY A 86 -1.46 -6.99 -16.91
CA GLY A 86 -2.37 -8.13 -17.02
C GLY A 86 -1.75 -9.48 -16.61
N LEU A 87 -0.73 -9.46 -15.73
CA LEU A 87 0.01 -10.66 -15.32
C LEU A 87 -0.75 -11.50 -14.30
N ILE A 88 -1.63 -10.87 -13.56
CA ILE A 88 -2.47 -11.52 -12.54
C ILE A 88 -3.93 -11.12 -12.73
N GLU A 89 -4.83 -12.03 -12.38
CA GLU A 89 -6.26 -11.76 -12.41
C GLU A 89 -6.72 -10.88 -11.23
N ALA A 90 -7.94 -10.34 -11.32
CA ALA A 90 -8.51 -9.46 -10.30
C ALA A 90 -8.60 -10.12 -8.91
N GLY A 91 -8.98 -11.39 -8.83
CA GLY A 91 -9.10 -12.13 -7.59
C GLY A 91 -7.77 -12.21 -6.81
N PRO A 92 -6.70 -12.78 -7.39
CA PRO A 92 -5.36 -12.80 -6.79
C PRO A 92 -4.83 -11.40 -6.45
N ALA A 93 -5.00 -10.39 -7.32
CA ALA A 93 -4.56 -9.03 -7.06
C ALA A 93 -5.24 -8.44 -5.81
N PHE A 94 -6.55 -8.67 -5.69
CA PHE A 94 -7.33 -8.26 -4.55
C PHE A 94 -6.89 -8.99 -3.26
N GLY A 95 -6.74 -10.31 -3.33
CA GLY A 95 -6.26 -11.12 -2.21
C GLY A 95 -4.88 -10.67 -1.69
N LEU A 96 -3.93 -10.43 -2.60
CA LEU A 96 -2.60 -9.89 -2.24
C LEU A 96 -2.69 -8.52 -1.59
N SER A 97 -3.54 -7.63 -2.11
CA SER A 97 -3.75 -6.31 -1.51
C SER A 97 -4.31 -6.41 -0.09
N VAL A 98 -5.29 -7.28 0.15
CA VAL A 98 -5.86 -7.55 1.48
C VAL A 98 -4.78 -8.05 2.44
N VAL A 99 -3.96 -9.01 2.02
CA VAL A 99 -2.85 -9.54 2.84
C VAL A 99 -1.84 -8.44 3.20
N LEU A 100 -1.47 -7.61 2.23
CA LEU A 100 -0.55 -6.48 2.46
C LEU A 100 -1.14 -5.48 3.46
N ILE A 101 -2.41 -5.11 3.30
CA ILE A 101 -3.10 -4.16 4.20
C ILE A 101 -3.24 -4.74 5.60
N ALA A 102 -3.59 -6.02 5.75
CA ALA A 102 -3.61 -6.69 7.03
C ALA A 102 -2.21 -6.70 7.69
N GLY A 103 -1.16 -6.97 6.92
CA GLY A 103 0.24 -6.89 7.37
C GLY A 103 0.60 -5.50 7.89
N VAL A 104 0.17 -4.44 7.19
CA VAL A 104 0.33 -3.05 7.68
C VAL A 104 -0.37 -2.83 9.01
N GLY A 105 -1.58 -3.33 9.16
CA GLY A 105 -2.34 -3.26 10.42
C GLY A 105 -1.59 -3.90 11.57
N VAL A 106 -1.05 -5.11 11.36
CA VAL A 106 -0.23 -5.82 12.36
C VAL A 106 1.03 -5.03 12.70
N LEU A 107 1.77 -4.54 11.69
CA LEU A 107 2.96 -3.72 11.91
C LEU A 107 2.65 -2.42 12.66
N ALA A 108 1.53 -1.79 12.36
CA ALA A 108 1.09 -0.56 13.02
C ALA A 108 0.81 -0.78 14.51
N VAL A 109 0.10 -1.86 14.84
CA VAL A 109 -0.18 -2.25 16.24
C VAL A 109 1.10 -2.62 16.97
N ALA A 110 1.94 -3.48 16.37
CA ALA A 110 3.18 -3.96 16.96
C ALA A 110 4.16 -2.81 17.27
N GLN A 111 4.24 -1.80 16.39
CA GLN A 111 5.12 -0.65 16.56
C GLN A 111 4.43 0.56 17.23
N ASN A 112 3.17 0.43 17.64
CA ASN A 112 2.38 1.54 18.18
C ASN A 112 2.43 2.79 17.27
N SER A 113 2.30 2.58 15.96
CA SER A 113 2.45 3.62 14.94
C SER A 113 1.10 4.01 14.33
N LYS A 114 0.56 5.16 14.75
CA LYS A 114 -0.64 5.74 14.14
C LYS A 114 -0.44 6.03 12.65
N THR A 115 0.74 6.45 12.24
CA THR A 115 1.06 6.78 10.85
C THR A 115 0.92 5.56 9.94
N LEU A 116 1.50 4.41 10.34
CA LEU A 116 1.34 3.17 9.58
C LEU A 116 -0.12 2.72 9.53
N ALA A 117 -0.85 2.81 10.65
CA ALA A 117 -2.26 2.48 10.69
C ALA A 117 -3.09 3.33 9.72
N VAL A 118 -2.89 4.65 9.73
CA VAL A 118 -3.58 5.58 8.81
C VAL A 118 -3.24 5.25 7.36
N LEU A 119 -1.98 5.05 7.02
CA LEU A 119 -1.57 4.68 5.67
C LEU A 119 -2.19 3.35 5.21
N GLY A 120 -2.20 2.34 6.09
CA GLY A 120 -2.83 1.05 5.79
C GLY A 120 -4.34 1.17 5.54
N ILE A 121 -5.04 1.94 6.36
CA ILE A 121 -6.49 2.18 6.21
C ILE A 121 -6.78 2.96 4.92
N LEU A 122 -6.03 4.02 4.63
CA LEU A 122 -6.16 4.77 3.37
C LEU A 122 -5.93 3.88 2.15
N ALA A 123 -4.86 3.10 2.15
CA ALA A 123 -4.58 2.13 1.10
C ALA A 123 -5.70 1.09 0.96
N GLY A 124 -6.23 0.62 2.11
CA GLY A 124 -7.36 -0.32 2.14
C GLY A 124 -8.61 0.24 1.49
N PHE A 125 -9.01 1.45 1.82
CA PHE A 125 -10.19 2.07 1.21
C PHE A 125 -9.99 2.40 -0.28
N MET A 126 -8.75 2.68 -0.71
CA MET A 126 -8.43 2.94 -2.11
C MET A 126 -8.32 1.67 -2.97
N ALA A 127 -7.98 0.52 -2.38
CA ALA A 127 -7.72 -0.72 -3.11
C ALA A 127 -8.88 -1.13 -4.06
N PRO A 128 -10.17 -1.18 -3.65
CA PRO A 128 -11.25 -1.53 -4.56
C PRO A 128 -11.43 -0.54 -5.71
N ILE A 129 -11.14 0.75 -5.47
CA ILE A 129 -11.25 1.79 -6.51
C ILE A 129 -10.18 1.56 -7.58
N TRP A 130 -8.94 1.28 -7.18
CA TRP A 130 -7.82 1.05 -8.08
C TRP A 130 -7.90 -0.29 -8.81
N LEU A 131 -8.40 -1.33 -8.12
CA LEU A 131 -8.54 -2.67 -8.67
C LEU A 131 -9.92 -2.91 -9.32
N SER A 132 -10.75 -1.88 -9.43
CA SER A 132 -12.07 -1.97 -10.04
C SER A 132 -11.97 -2.43 -11.50
N THR A 133 -12.77 -3.44 -11.83
CA THR A 133 -12.95 -3.97 -13.19
C THR A 133 -14.20 -3.42 -13.88
N GLY A 134 -14.95 -2.53 -13.19
CA GLY A 134 -16.21 -2.00 -13.70
C GLY A 134 -17.39 -2.99 -13.65
N SER A 135 -17.24 -4.14 -12.96
CA SER A 135 -18.27 -5.18 -12.88
C SER A 135 -19.52 -4.79 -12.10
N GLY A 136 -19.53 -3.65 -11.42
CA GLY A 136 -20.69 -3.15 -10.67
C GLY A 136 -21.10 -4.00 -9.44
N ASN A 137 -20.25 -4.96 -9.02
CA ASN A 137 -20.59 -5.86 -7.92
C ASN A 137 -20.54 -5.13 -6.56
N HIS A 138 -21.67 -4.52 -6.23
CA HIS A 138 -21.83 -3.78 -4.95
C HIS A 138 -21.73 -4.69 -3.72
N VAL A 139 -22.17 -5.96 -3.82
CA VAL A 139 -22.11 -6.91 -2.69
C VAL A 139 -20.66 -7.18 -2.31
N ALA A 140 -19.79 -7.43 -3.29
CA ALA A 140 -18.35 -7.61 -3.04
C ALA A 140 -17.71 -6.34 -2.44
N LEU A 141 -18.06 -5.16 -2.95
CA LEU A 141 -17.54 -3.88 -2.48
C LEU A 141 -17.93 -3.62 -1.01
N PHE A 142 -19.22 -3.74 -0.69
CA PHE A 142 -19.68 -3.48 0.68
C PHE A 142 -19.21 -4.55 1.67
N SER A 143 -19.14 -5.83 1.25
CA SER A 143 -18.56 -6.89 2.08
C SER A 143 -17.10 -6.62 2.41
N TYR A 144 -16.31 -6.14 1.44
CA TYR A 144 -14.93 -5.75 1.68
C TYR A 144 -14.82 -4.59 2.70
N TYR A 145 -15.62 -3.55 2.53
CA TYR A 145 -15.62 -2.43 3.48
C TYR A 145 -16.10 -2.85 4.87
N ALA A 146 -17.03 -3.81 4.98
CA ALA A 146 -17.42 -4.38 6.26
C ALA A 146 -16.23 -5.09 6.94
N VAL A 147 -15.47 -5.89 6.21
CA VAL A 147 -14.24 -6.54 6.71
C VAL A 147 -13.19 -5.51 7.13
N LEU A 148 -13.00 -4.45 6.33
CA LEU A 148 -12.06 -3.38 6.65
C LEU A 148 -12.46 -2.63 7.93
N ASN A 149 -13.74 -2.32 8.09
CA ASN A 149 -14.26 -1.71 9.31
C ASN A 149 -14.13 -2.63 10.53
N ALA A 150 -14.34 -3.95 10.36
CA ALA A 150 -14.07 -4.93 11.42
C ALA A 150 -12.59 -4.94 11.82
N ALA A 151 -11.66 -4.82 10.85
CA ALA A 151 -10.24 -4.68 11.12
C ALA A 151 -9.91 -3.38 11.88
N ILE A 152 -10.55 -2.25 11.53
CA ILE A 152 -10.42 -0.99 12.27
C ILE A 152 -10.91 -1.17 13.72
N LEU A 153 -12.05 -1.83 13.91
CA LEU A 153 -12.60 -2.12 15.25
C LEU A 153 -11.64 -3.01 16.04
N ALA A 154 -11.08 -4.06 15.41
CA ALA A 154 -10.10 -4.91 16.05
C ALA A 154 -8.84 -4.13 16.45
N ILE A 155 -8.32 -3.25 15.59
CA ILE A 155 -7.20 -2.36 15.95
C ILE A 155 -7.59 -1.45 17.12
N ALA A 156 -8.80 -0.89 17.11
CA ALA A 156 -9.28 0.01 18.16
C ALA A 156 -9.38 -0.67 19.52
N TRP A 157 -9.57 -2.00 19.56
CA TRP A 157 -9.58 -2.80 20.79
C TRP A 157 -8.23 -2.77 21.51
N TRP A 158 -7.12 -2.87 20.75
CA TRP A 158 -5.76 -2.81 21.32
C TRP A 158 -5.20 -1.38 21.36
N ARG A 159 -5.62 -0.55 20.40
CA ARG A 159 -5.10 0.83 20.23
C ARG A 159 -6.24 1.78 19.86
N PRO A 160 -6.87 2.47 20.81
CA PRO A 160 -8.03 3.33 20.56
C PRO A 160 -7.64 4.64 19.86
N TRP A 161 -7.22 4.55 18.61
CA TRP A 161 -6.88 5.72 17.82
C TRP A 161 -8.11 6.30 17.13
N ARG A 162 -8.65 7.38 17.65
CA ARG A 162 -9.87 8.05 17.14
C ARG A 162 -9.81 8.36 15.64
N VAL A 163 -8.61 8.66 15.11
CA VAL A 163 -8.40 8.95 13.69
C VAL A 163 -8.81 7.78 12.80
N LEU A 164 -8.56 6.53 13.20
CA LEU A 164 -8.93 5.35 12.41
C LEU A 164 -10.45 5.19 12.33
N ASN A 165 -11.14 5.41 13.44
CA ASN A 165 -12.60 5.33 13.48
C ASN A 165 -13.23 6.44 12.62
N LEU A 166 -12.66 7.66 12.67
CA LEU A 166 -13.09 8.76 11.81
C LEU A 166 -12.87 8.45 10.32
N LEU A 167 -11.70 7.92 9.96
CA LEU A 167 -11.43 7.51 8.58
C LEU A 167 -12.39 6.42 8.12
N GLY A 168 -12.59 5.37 8.93
CA GLY A 168 -13.55 4.31 8.63
C GLY A 168 -14.95 4.86 8.39
N PHE A 169 -15.41 5.76 9.24
CA PHE A 169 -16.70 6.43 9.10
C PHE A 169 -16.77 7.24 7.79
N VAL A 170 -15.83 8.15 7.57
CA VAL A 170 -15.83 9.05 6.40
C VAL A 170 -15.79 8.27 5.10
N PHE A 171 -14.90 7.27 4.99
CA PHE A 171 -14.79 6.49 3.76
C PHE A 171 -16.00 5.59 3.54
N THR A 172 -16.51 4.91 4.57
CA THR A 172 -17.67 4.02 4.42
C THR A 172 -18.90 4.79 3.99
N PHE A 173 -19.22 5.88 4.68
CA PHE A 173 -20.38 6.70 4.32
C PHE A 173 -20.15 7.50 3.04
N GLY A 174 -18.96 8.04 2.82
CA GLY A 174 -18.63 8.76 1.59
C GLY A 174 -18.73 7.90 0.35
N ILE A 175 -18.12 6.70 0.38
CA ILE A 175 -18.17 5.76 -0.75
C ILE A 175 -19.59 5.20 -0.92
N GLY A 176 -20.27 4.86 0.19
CA GLY A 176 -21.65 4.37 0.14
C GLY A 176 -22.60 5.40 -0.46
N THR A 177 -22.49 6.67 -0.07
CA THR A 177 -23.28 7.76 -0.64
C THR A 177 -22.95 7.99 -2.11
N ALA A 178 -21.66 8.05 -2.45
CA ALA A 178 -21.23 8.23 -3.84
C ALA A 178 -21.73 7.10 -4.73
N TRP A 179 -21.65 5.86 -4.26
CA TRP A 179 -22.17 4.72 -4.99
C TRP A 179 -23.70 4.81 -5.15
N GLY A 180 -24.43 5.13 -4.08
CA GLY A 180 -25.88 5.28 -4.10
C GLY A 180 -26.35 6.36 -5.09
N VAL A 181 -25.63 7.48 -5.18
CA VAL A 181 -25.97 8.57 -6.11
C VAL A 181 -25.62 8.23 -7.56
N LEU A 182 -24.50 7.53 -7.80
CA LEU A 182 -23.98 7.28 -9.15
C LEU A 182 -24.50 6.00 -9.79
N GLN A 183 -24.84 4.99 -8.98
CA GLN A 183 -25.15 3.64 -9.48
C GLN A 183 -26.57 3.15 -9.12
N TYR A 184 -27.25 3.79 -8.15
CA TYR A 184 -28.60 3.39 -7.78
C TYR A 184 -29.60 3.97 -8.79
N SER A 185 -30.20 3.09 -9.63
CA SER A 185 -31.42 3.38 -10.39
C SER A 185 -32.58 2.77 -9.62
N ALA A 186 -33.57 3.58 -9.26
CA ALA A 186 -34.83 3.08 -8.74
C ALA A 186 -35.63 2.53 -9.94
N ASP A 187 -35.54 1.22 -10.21
CA ASP A 187 -36.41 0.49 -11.11
C ASP A 187 -37.68 0.09 -10.37
#